data_08e1424d75b1c57696b2600a5bed4b8d
#
_entry.id   08e1424d75b1c57696b2600a5bed4b8d
#
_cell.length_a   1.000
_cell.length_b   1.000
_cell.length_c   1.000
_cell.angle_alpha   90.00
_cell.angle_beta   90.00
_cell.angle_gamma   90.00
#
_symmetry.space_group_name_H-M   'P 1'
#
loop_
_entity.id
_entity.type
_entity.pdbx_description
1 polymer ?
#
loop_
_entity_poly.entity_id
_entity_poly.type
_entity_poly.pdbx_seq_one_letter_code
_entity_poly.pdbx_strand_id
1 'polypeptide(L)'
;AALLEIIAGHDTKDSTSMKREDLQFSKELTGDIKGMKFGVPEEYLAEGLDPEVKASFMGVLDTLKELGAEVEFFSIKTMEYMIPAYYIIASAEASSNLERFDGVKYGFRAAEYEGLHDMYKKTRTAGFGEEVKRRIMLGSFVLSSGYYDAYYLKALRTKALIKKEFDPVSYTHLTLPTKA
;
A
#
# COMPACT_ATOMS: atom_id res chain seq x y z
N ALA A 1 8.06 -2.44 15.85
CA ALA A 1 9.23 -3.32 15.80
C ALA A 1 8.94 -4.66 16.49
N ALA A 2 8.62 -4.69 17.80
CA ALA A 2 8.37 -5.93 18.53
C ALA A 2 7.24 -6.78 17.94
N LEU A 3 6.11 -6.17 17.58
CA LEU A 3 5.02 -6.88 16.92
C LEU A 3 5.43 -7.40 15.54
N LEU A 4 6.12 -6.59 14.75
CA LEU A 4 6.59 -6.99 13.43
C LEU A 4 7.59 -8.17 13.52
N GLU A 5 8.47 -8.17 14.52
CA GLU A 5 9.41 -9.26 14.77
C GLU A 5 8.69 -10.61 15.00
N ILE A 6 7.54 -10.58 15.68
CA ILE A 6 6.73 -11.78 15.95
C ILE A 6 5.98 -12.24 14.68
N ILE A 7 5.33 -11.33 13.95
CA ILE A 7 4.46 -11.70 12.83
C ILE A 7 5.19 -11.92 11.50
N ALA A 8 6.44 -11.47 11.37
CA ALA A 8 7.23 -11.61 10.14
C ALA A 8 7.91 -12.99 9.98
N GLY A 9 7.62 -13.93 10.87
CA GLY A 9 8.16 -15.29 10.83
C GLY A 9 7.71 -16.07 9.58
N HIS A 10 8.51 -17.07 9.18
CA HIS A 10 8.19 -17.94 8.06
C HIS A 10 7.04 -18.90 8.41
N ASP A 11 6.00 -18.91 7.59
CA ASP A 11 4.92 -19.89 7.66
C ASP A 11 5.16 -21.02 6.65
N THR A 12 5.36 -22.24 7.16
CA THR A 12 5.59 -23.44 6.31
C THR A 12 4.35 -23.89 5.54
N LYS A 13 3.17 -23.38 5.89
CA LYS A 13 1.90 -23.66 5.20
C LYS A 13 1.59 -22.66 4.09
N ASP A 14 2.32 -21.56 4.03
CA ASP A 14 2.21 -20.55 2.98
C ASP A 14 3.42 -20.62 2.05
N SER A 15 3.20 -21.08 0.81
CA SER A 15 4.26 -21.19 -0.21
C SER A 15 4.85 -19.85 -0.65
N THR A 16 4.19 -18.72 -0.34
CA THR A 16 4.67 -17.36 -0.64
C THR A 16 5.47 -16.76 0.51
N SER A 17 5.45 -17.37 1.70
CA SER A 17 6.19 -16.92 2.88
C SER A 17 7.69 -17.16 2.69
N MET A 18 8.46 -16.08 2.76
CA MET A 18 9.92 -16.13 2.59
C MET A 18 10.63 -16.53 3.88
N LYS A 19 11.66 -17.38 3.78
CA LYS A 19 12.55 -17.65 4.94
C LYS A 19 13.48 -16.45 5.15
N ARG A 20 13.47 -15.92 6.37
CA ARG A 20 14.36 -14.85 6.82
C ARG A 20 14.94 -15.24 8.18
N GLU A 21 16.23 -14.95 8.37
CA GLU A 21 16.95 -15.28 9.60
C GLU A 21 17.23 -14.04 10.45
N ASP A 22 17.06 -12.84 9.88
CA ASP A 22 17.43 -11.54 10.45
C ASP A 22 16.26 -10.75 11.04
N LEU A 23 15.31 -11.43 11.68
CA LEU A 23 14.08 -10.83 12.20
C LEU A 23 14.24 -10.31 13.65
N GLN A 24 15.24 -9.47 13.90
CA GLN A 24 15.51 -8.92 15.24
C GLN A 24 15.37 -7.39 15.25
N PHE A 25 14.22 -6.91 14.76
CA PHE A 25 13.94 -5.47 14.59
C PHE A 25 13.98 -4.68 15.91
N SER A 26 13.71 -5.33 17.04
CA SER A 26 13.77 -4.69 18.35
C SER A 26 15.19 -4.30 18.76
N LYS A 27 16.22 -4.96 18.24
CA LYS A 27 17.62 -4.61 18.50
C LYS A 27 18.05 -3.29 17.85
N GLU A 28 17.36 -2.90 16.79
CA GLU A 28 17.61 -1.63 16.07
C GLU A 28 17.01 -0.41 16.79
N LEU A 29 16.21 -0.64 17.85
CA LEU A 29 15.63 0.43 18.66
C LEU A 29 16.65 0.96 19.67
N THR A 30 17.70 1.59 19.19
CA THR A 30 18.78 2.12 20.02
C THR A 30 18.40 3.39 20.75
N GLY A 31 17.36 4.10 20.29
CA GLY A 31 16.98 5.43 20.79
C GLY A 31 17.90 6.57 20.32
N ASP A 32 18.97 6.26 19.60
CA ASP A 32 19.88 7.25 19.03
C ASP A 32 19.44 7.58 17.59
N ILE A 33 19.03 8.83 17.38
CA ILE A 33 18.64 9.36 16.06
C ILE A 33 19.55 10.50 15.58
N LYS A 34 20.64 10.74 16.30
CA LYS A 34 21.59 11.81 15.95
C LYS A 34 22.17 11.60 14.54
N GLY A 35 22.05 12.62 13.72
CA GLY A 35 22.52 12.59 12.32
C GLY A 35 21.60 11.82 11.37
N MET A 36 20.49 11.27 11.83
CA MET A 36 19.46 10.73 10.92
C MET A 36 18.78 11.87 10.16
N LYS A 37 18.46 11.63 8.88
CA LYS A 37 17.79 12.61 8.02
C LYS A 37 16.32 12.22 7.84
N PHE A 38 15.45 13.19 8.05
CA PHE A 38 13.99 13.04 7.93
C PHE A 38 13.47 13.93 6.80
N GLY A 39 12.97 13.35 5.72
CA GLY A 39 12.34 14.08 4.63
C GLY A 39 10.84 14.29 4.89
N VAL A 40 10.37 15.52 4.74
CA VAL A 40 8.96 15.89 4.92
C VAL A 40 8.42 16.49 3.62
N PRO A 41 7.44 15.83 2.95
CA PRO A 41 6.78 16.42 1.80
C PRO A 41 5.97 17.67 2.22
N GLU A 42 6.21 18.80 1.57
CA GLU A 42 5.50 20.07 1.86
C GLU A 42 3.99 19.93 1.63
N GLU A 43 3.60 19.12 0.64
CA GLU A 43 2.22 18.88 0.26
C GLU A 43 1.41 18.18 1.37
N TYR A 44 2.05 17.45 2.29
CA TYR A 44 1.39 16.83 3.44
C TYR A 44 0.90 17.88 4.47
N LEU A 45 1.44 19.09 4.42
CA LEU A 45 1.09 20.18 5.31
C LEU A 45 0.20 21.25 4.63
N ALA A 46 -0.33 20.94 3.43
CA ALA A 46 -1.18 21.82 2.64
C ALA A 46 -2.54 22.09 3.30
N GLU A 47 -3.35 22.93 2.64
CA GLU A 47 -4.72 23.22 3.06
C GLU A 47 -5.57 21.95 3.17
N GLY A 48 -6.44 21.90 4.20
CA GLY A 48 -7.30 20.74 4.49
C GLY A 48 -6.77 19.83 5.61
N LEU A 49 -5.49 19.97 6.02
CA LEU A 49 -5.01 19.34 7.24
C LEU A 49 -5.55 20.07 8.48
N ASP A 50 -6.11 19.30 9.42
CA ASP A 50 -6.59 19.84 10.69
C ASP A 50 -5.46 20.62 11.41
N PRO A 51 -5.73 21.86 11.90
CA PRO A 51 -4.70 22.69 12.52
C PRO A 51 -4.04 22.06 13.76
N GLU A 52 -4.80 21.31 14.56
CA GLU A 52 -4.27 20.62 15.75
C GLU A 52 -3.35 19.49 15.37
N VAL A 53 -3.72 18.71 14.34
CA VAL A 53 -2.86 17.66 13.77
C VAL A 53 -1.59 18.25 13.20
N LYS A 54 -1.68 19.36 12.45
CA LYS A 54 -0.52 20.08 11.91
C LYS A 54 0.41 20.55 13.01
N ALA A 55 -0.13 21.18 14.06
CA ALA A 55 0.66 21.68 15.20
C ALA A 55 1.37 20.52 15.92
N SER A 56 0.66 19.43 16.18
CA SER A 56 1.24 18.23 16.80
C SER A 56 2.37 17.63 15.94
N PHE A 57 2.17 17.53 14.63
CA PHE A 57 3.19 17.03 13.71
C PHE A 57 4.43 17.94 13.69
N MET A 58 4.25 19.27 13.64
CA MET A 58 5.37 20.21 13.70
C MET A 58 6.15 20.10 15.02
N GLY A 59 5.46 19.90 16.14
CA GLY A 59 6.10 19.66 17.45
C GLY A 59 6.96 18.39 17.45
N VAL A 60 6.53 17.33 16.75
CA VAL A 60 7.36 16.12 16.57
C VAL A 60 8.64 16.45 15.77
N LEU A 61 8.53 17.23 14.68
CA LEU A 61 9.71 17.64 13.91
C LEU A 61 10.72 18.44 14.73
N ASP A 62 10.23 19.31 15.60
CA ASP A 62 11.10 20.10 16.48
C ASP A 62 11.79 19.19 17.52
N THR A 63 11.08 18.23 18.10
CA THR A 63 11.65 17.21 19.00
C THR A 63 12.73 16.39 18.28
N LEU A 64 12.51 15.98 17.03
CA LEU A 64 13.52 15.25 16.24
C LEU A 64 14.81 16.07 16.06
N LYS A 65 14.67 17.39 15.77
CA LYS A 65 15.81 18.29 15.66
C LYS A 65 16.56 18.46 17.00
N GLU A 66 15.83 18.59 18.10
CA GLU A 66 16.41 18.69 19.45
C GLU A 66 17.20 17.43 19.81
N LEU A 67 16.76 16.26 19.34
CA LEU A 67 17.46 14.98 19.50
C LEU A 67 18.63 14.80 18.52
N GLY A 68 18.92 15.81 17.69
CA GLY A 68 20.07 15.83 16.79
C GLY A 68 19.84 15.24 15.40
N ALA A 69 18.58 15.02 15.02
CA ALA A 69 18.24 14.64 13.65
C ALA A 69 18.20 15.85 12.71
N GLU A 70 18.42 15.62 11.42
CA GLU A 70 18.26 16.59 10.35
C GLU A 70 16.84 16.46 9.74
N VAL A 71 16.10 17.56 9.63
CA VAL A 71 14.78 17.58 8.99
C VAL A 71 14.84 18.42 7.74
N GLU A 72 14.53 17.81 6.59
CA GLU A 72 14.54 18.43 5.27
C GLU A 72 13.13 18.42 4.67
N PHE A 73 12.67 19.55 4.16
CA PHE A 73 11.42 19.65 3.41
C PHE A 73 11.68 19.49 1.91
N PHE A 74 10.78 18.77 1.23
CA PHE A 74 10.88 18.58 -0.22
C PHE A 74 9.47 18.56 -0.83
N SER A 75 9.39 18.84 -2.13
CA SER A 75 8.10 18.87 -2.86
C SER A 75 7.93 17.65 -3.74
N ILE A 76 6.69 17.12 -3.75
CA ILE A 76 6.25 16.01 -4.62
C ILE A 76 5.23 16.57 -5.62
N LYS A 77 5.69 16.96 -6.80
CA LYS A 77 4.85 17.58 -7.84
C LYS A 77 3.74 16.67 -8.35
N THR A 78 3.91 15.35 -8.23
CA THR A 78 2.93 14.34 -8.66
C THR A 78 1.95 13.93 -7.56
N MET A 79 1.92 14.63 -6.40
CA MET A 79 1.09 14.30 -5.24
C MET A 79 -0.39 14.15 -5.61
N GLU A 80 -0.95 15.04 -6.40
CA GLU A 80 -2.35 15.04 -6.81
C GLU A 80 -2.77 13.75 -7.55
N TYR A 81 -1.80 13.04 -8.17
CA TYR A 81 -2.06 11.81 -8.92
C TYR A 81 -1.91 10.54 -8.09
N MET A 82 -1.44 10.62 -6.84
CA MET A 82 -1.19 9.45 -5.99
C MET A 82 -2.47 8.65 -5.74
N ILE A 83 -3.52 9.31 -5.27
CA ILE A 83 -4.79 8.67 -4.93
C ILE A 83 -5.48 8.09 -6.18
N PRO A 84 -5.64 8.84 -7.29
CA PRO A 84 -6.17 8.27 -8.52
C PRO A 84 -5.38 7.06 -9.03
N ALA A 85 -4.05 7.14 -9.07
CA ALA A 85 -3.20 6.02 -9.50
C ALA A 85 -3.36 4.80 -8.58
N TYR A 86 -3.40 5.02 -7.27
CA TYR A 86 -3.64 3.96 -6.29
C TYR A 86 -4.97 3.25 -6.54
N TYR A 87 -6.08 3.98 -6.70
CA TYR A 87 -7.39 3.35 -6.90
C TYR A 87 -7.46 2.53 -8.19
N ILE A 88 -6.84 3.01 -9.26
CA ILE A 88 -6.79 2.28 -10.53
C ILE A 88 -5.99 0.98 -10.38
N ILE A 89 -4.78 1.06 -9.84
CA ILE A 89 -3.90 -0.09 -9.69
C ILE A 89 -4.50 -1.10 -8.68
N ALA A 90 -4.94 -0.62 -7.52
CA ALA A 90 -5.50 -1.48 -6.49
C ALA A 90 -6.77 -2.20 -6.95
N SER A 91 -7.63 -1.53 -7.73
CA SER A 91 -8.84 -2.15 -8.30
C SER A 91 -8.49 -3.18 -9.38
N ALA A 92 -7.50 -2.90 -10.23
CA ALA A 92 -7.01 -3.85 -11.23
C ALA A 92 -6.43 -5.12 -10.56
N GLU A 93 -5.59 -4.95 -9.55
CA GLU A 93 -5.04 -6.05 -8.75
C GLU A 93 -6.14 -6.83 -8.03
N ALA A 94 -7.10 -6.15 -7.40
CA ALA A 94 -8.23 -6.80 -6.73
C ALA A 94 -9.05 -7.64 -7.72
N SER A 95 -9.36 -7.12 -8.89
CA SER A 95 -10.10 -7.86 -9.93
C SER A 95 -9.35 -9.12 -10.35
N SER A 96 -8.06 -9.01 -10.65
CA SER A 96 -7.23 -10.13 -11.10
C SER A 96 -7.00 -11.17 -10.00
N ASN A 97 -6.71 -10.74 -8.78
CA ASN A 97 -6.42 -11.66 -7.68
C ASN A 97 -7.67 -12.35 -7.12
N LEU A 98 -8.82 -11.68 -7.11
CA LEU A 98 -10.05 -12.23 -6.56
C LEU A 98 -10.87 -13.05 -7.58
N GLU A 99 -10.48 -13.12 -8.85
CA GLU A 99 -11.14 -13.97 -9.85
C GLU A 99 -11.11 -15.46 -9.49
N ARG A 100 -10.05 -15.89 -8.80
CA ARG A 100 -9.85 -17.29 -8.38
C ARG A 100 -10.74 -17.76 -7.23
N PHE A 101 -11.43 -16.86 -6.55
CA PHE A 101 -12.35 -17.19 -5.46
C PHE A 101 -13.73 -17.47 -6.01
N ASP A 102 -13.93 -18.67 -6.49
CA ASP A 102 -15.13 -19.15 -7.18
C ASP A 102 -15.95 -20.16 -6.34
N GLY A 103 -15.43 -20.57 -5.16
CA GLY A 103 -16.05 -21.56 -4.30
C GLY A 103 -15.91 -23.02 -4.78
N VAL A 104 -15.07 -23.30 -5.78
CA VAL A 104 -14.84 -24.65 -6.30
C VAL A 104 -13.71 -25.35 -5.56
N LYS A 105 -12.51 -24.78 -5.58
CA LYS A 105 -11.31 -25.41 -4.99
C LYS A 105 -11.16 -25.10 -3.50
N TYR A 106 -11.53 -23.89 -3.08
CA TYR A 106 -11.37 -23.41 -1.71
C TYR A 106 -12.26 -22.20 -1.46
N GLY A 107 -12.37 -21.81 -0.19
CA GLY A 107 -13.10 -20.64 0.24
C GLY A 107 -14.60 -20.90 0.42
N PHE A 108 -15.35 -19.82 0.57
CA PHE A 108 -16.79 -19.86 0.74
C PHE A 108 -17.48 -20.34 -0.52
N ARG A 109 -18.51 -21.21 -0.36
CA ARG A 109 -19.45 -21.64 -1.41
C ARG A 109 -20.87 -21.42 -0.93
N ALA A 110 -21.74 -20.88 -1.78
CA ALA A 110 -23.16 -20.79 -1.49
C ALA A 110 -23.74 -22.19 -1.27
N ALA A 111 -24.63 -22.34 -0.27
CA ALA A 111 -25.21 -23.64 0.09
C ALA A 111 -26.22 -24.12 -0.93
N GLU A 112 -26.96 -23.20 -1.57
CA GLU A 112 -28.06 -23.51 -2.50
C GLU A 112 -27.82 -22.86 -3.85
N TYR A 113 -27.78 -23.68 -4.90
CA TYR A 113 -27.60 -23.21 -6.29
C TYR A 113 -28.13 -24.23 -7.31
N GLU A 114 -28.47 -23.73 -8.49
CA GLU A 114 -28.94 -24.54 -9.62
C GLU A 114 -27.89 -24.53 -10.74
N GLY A 115 -27.03 -25.54 -10.77
CA GLY A 115 -25.96 -25.68 -11.74
C GLY A 115 -24.78 -24.75 -11.52
N LEU A 116 -23.75 -24.91 -12.34
CA LEU A 116 -22.43 -24.30 -12.14
C LEU A 116 -22.45 -22.77 -12.19
N HIS A 117 -23.18 -22.21 -13.17
CA HIS A 117 -23.21 -20.76 -13.35
C HIS A 117 -23.91 -20.04 -12.18
N ASP A 118 -25.00 -20.59 -11.67
CA ASP A 118 -25.71 -20.05 -10.50
C ASP A 118 -24.86 -20.19 -9.24
N MET A 119 -24.13 -21.29 -9.09
CA MET A 119 -23.16 -21.48 -8.01
C MET A 119 -22.13 -20.35 -7.98
N TYR A 120 -21.50 -20.02 -9.11
CA TYR A 120 -20.53 -18.90 -9.18
C TYR A 120 -21.18 -17.57 -8.81
N LYS A 121 -22.36 -17.28 -9.38
CA LYS A 121 -23.07 -16.02 -9.09
C LYS A 121 -23.40 -15.88 -7.60
N LYS A 122 -24.05 -16.87 -7.02
CA LYS A 122 -24.46 -16.85 -5.62
C LYS A 122 -23.27 -16.83 -4.66
N THR A 123 -22.24 -17.63 -4.93
CA THR A 123 -21.02 -17.68 -4.13
C THR A 123 -20.33 -16.30 -4.12
N ARG A 124 -20.08 -15.71 -5.28
CA ARG A 124 -19.41 -14.41 -5.36
C ARG A 124 -20.27 -13.26 -4.83
N THR A 125 -21.59 -13.33 -5.04
CA THR A 125 -22.53 -12.32 -4.51
C THR A 125 -22.55 -12.31 -2.99
N ALA A 126 -22.59 -13.47 -2.36
CA ALA A 126 -22.65 -13.60 -0.90
C ALA A 126 -21.27 -13.50 -0.24
N GLY A 127 -20.21 -13.97 -0.92
CA GLY A 127 -18.86 -14.03 -0.37
C GLY A 127 -18.09 -12.70 -0.41
N PHE A 128 -18.46 -11.78 -1.32
CA PHE A 128 -17.80 -10.47 -1.42
C PHE A 128 -18.71 -9.35 -0.89
N GLY A 129 -18.15 -8.48 -0.05
CA GLY A 129 -18.82 -7.25 0.38
C GLY A 129 -18.97 -6.23 -0.78
N GLU A 130 -19.84 -5.24 -0.58
CA GLU A 130 -20.20 -4.26 -1.61
C GLU A 130 -18.99 -3.49 -2.18
N GLU A 131 -18.07 -3.04 -1.33
CA GLU A 131 -16.87 -2.32 -1.75
C GLU A 131 -15.94 -3.22 -2.57
N VAL A 132 -15.79 -4.48 -2.18
CA VAL A 132 -14.96 -5.44 -2.94
C VAL A 132 -15.57 -5.68 -4.33
N LYS A 133 -16.87 -5.86 -4.42
CA LYS A 133 -17.59 -5.99 -5.72
C LYS A 133 -17.38 -4.77 -6.60
N ARG A 134 -17.47 -3.56 -6.03
CA ARG A 134 -17.21 -2.31 -6.76
C ARG A 134 -15.78 -2.27 -7.31
N ARG A 135 -14.77 -2.63 -6.52
CA ARG A 135 -13.37 -2.68 -6.95
C ARG A 135 -13.13 -3.74 -8.02
N ILE A 136 -13.76 -4.91 -7.93
CA ILE A 136 -13.68 -5.95 -8.97
C ILE A 136 -14.26 -5.43 -10.29
N MET A 137 -15.41 -4.77 -10.26
CA MET A 137 -16.03 -4.20 -11.46
C MET A 137 -15.17 -3.09 -12.09
N LEU A 138 -14.67 -2.17 -11.27
CA LEU A 138 -13.77 -1.11 -11.73
C LEU A 138 -12.46 -1.70 -12.28
N GLY A 139 -11.90 -2.69 -11.63
CA GLY A 139 -10.69 -3.39 -12.07
C GLY A 139 -10.89 -4.08 -13.42
N SER A 140 -12.02 -4.78 -13.60
CA SER A 140 -12.35 -5.41 -14.88
C SER A 140 -12.47 -4.37 -16.02
N PHE A 141 -13.04 -3.20 -15.74
CA PHE A 141 -13.11 -2.11 -16.69
C PHE A 141 -11.73 -1.59 -17.08
N VAL A 142 -10.88 -1.25 -16.11
CA VAL A 142 -9.56 -0.66 -16.41
C VAL A 142 -8.57 -1.66 -17.03
N LEU A 143 -8.82 -2.96 -16.89
CA LEU A 143 -8.02 -4.03 -17.51
C LEU A 143 -8.56 -4.44 -18.89
N SER A 144 -9.74 -3.94 -19.31
CA SER A 144 -10.30 -4.30 -20.61
C SER A 144 -9.49 -3.72 -21.77
N SER A 145 -9.51 -4.40 -22.92
CA SER A 145 -8.64 -4.09 -24.07
C SER A 145 -8.74 -2.64 -24.58
N GLY A 146 -9.89 -2.00 -24.44
CA GLY A 146 -10.08 -0.60 -24.88
C GLY A 146 -9.58 0.44 -23.87
N TYR A 147 -9.31 0.06 -22.63
CA TYR A 147 -9.01 0.99 -21.54
C TYR A 147 -7.69 0.71 -20.82
N TYR A 148 -7.08 -0.44 -21.08
CA TYR A 148 -5.83 -0.86 -20.44
C TYR A 148 -4.71 0.18 -20.53
N ASP A 149 -4.43 0.67 -21.75
CA ASP A 149 -3.38 1.65 -21.98
C ASP A 149 -3.73 3.03 -21.40
N ALA A 150 -5.00 3.43 -21.51
CA ALA A 150 -5.48 4.74 -21.09
C ALA A 150 -5.54 4.87 -19.56
N TYR A 151 -5.80 3.80 -18.83
CA TYR A 151 -5.97 3.82 -17.38
C TYR A 151 -4.89 3.03 -16.65
N TYR A 152 -4.82 1.71 -16.81
CA TYR A 152 -3.93 0.87 -16.02
C TYR A 152 -2.45 1.16 -16.29
N LEU A 153 -2.05 1.15 -17.55
CA LEU A 153 -0.67 1.43 -17.92
C LEU A 153 -0.26 2.87 -17.60
N LYS A 154 -1.18 3.83 -17.78
CA LYS A 154 -0.95 5.22 -17.37
C LYS A 154 -0.75 5.34 -15.86
N ALA A 155 -1.55 4.65 -15.04
CA ALA A 155 -1.40 4.63 -13.58
C ALA A 155 -0.06 4.01 -13.15
N LEU A 156 0.40 2.93 -13.80
CA LEU A 156 1.72 2.35 -13.55
C LEU A 156 2.86 3.33 -13.89
N ARG A 157 2.75 4.06 -14.99
CA ARG A 157 3.72 5.11 -15.36
C ARG A 157 3.72 6.25 -14.34
N THR A 158 2.55 6.66 -13.89
CA THR A 158 2.42 7.67 -12.81
C THR A 158 3.06 7.19 -11.51
N LYS A 159 2.82 5.93 -11.10
CA LYS A 159 3.51 5.31 -9.94
C LYS A 159 5.04 5.37 -10.08
N ALA A 160 5.56 5.10 -11.29
CA ALA A 160 6.99 5.17 -11.54
C ALA A 160 7.55 6.61 -11.46
N LEU A 161 6.77 7.63 -11.86
CA LEU A 161 7.14 9.04 -11.70
C LEU A 161 7.15 9.44 -10.22
N ILE A 162 6.09 9.08 -9.47
CA ILE A 162 6.01 9.31 -8.03
C ILE A 162 7.25 8.71 -7.33
N LYS A 163 7.59 7.45 -7.64
CA LYS A 163 8.77 6.79 -7.08
C LYS A 163 10.04 7.60 -7.34
N LYS A 164 10.21 8.13 -8.55
CA LYS A 164 11.40 8.96 -8.90
C LYS A 164 11.51 10.24 -8.09
N GLU A 165 10.40 10.81 -7.62
CA GLU A 165 10.42 12.00 -6.74
C GLU A 165 10.83 11.66 -5.31
N PHE A 166 10.56 10.43 -4.86
CA PHE A 166 11.04 9.93 -3.56
C PHE A 166 12.47 9.40 -3.60
N ASP A 167 12.96 8.87 -4.73
CA ASP A 167 14.27 8.24 -4.81
C ASP A 167 15.42 9.16 -4.32
N PRO A 168 15.48 10.48 -4.65
CA PRO A 168 16.54 11.35 -4.14
C PRO A 168 16.53 11.53 -2.62
N VAL A 169 15.35 11.49 -2.01
CA VAL A 169 15.15 11.62 -0.55
C VAL A 169 15.40 10.30 0.15
N SER A 170 15.16 9.18 -0.53
CA SER A 170 15.35 7.81 -0.01
C SER A 170 16.82 7.44 0.24
N TYR A 171 17.78 8.18 -0.29
CA TYR A 171 19.21 8.06 0.06
C TYR A 171 19.52 8.70 1.43
N THR A 172 18.60 9.44 2.00
CA THR A 172 18.63 9.90 3.38
C THR A 172 17.92 8.83 4.25
N HIS A 173 18.40 8.52 5.43
CA HIS A 173 18.19 7.32 6.26
C HIS A 173 16.75 6.91 6.62
N LEU A 174 15.72 7.46 6.01
CA LEU A 174 14.31 7.27 6.38
C LEU A 174 13.38 6.81 5.29
N THR A 175 13.82 5.86 4.52
CA THR A 175 12.88 4.98 3.85
C THR A 175 13.06 3.60 4.43
N LEU A 176 11.97 3.00 4.85
CA LEU A 176 11.90 1.56 4.96
C LEU A 176 12.60 0.98 3.73
N PRO A 177 13.57 0.08 3.88
CA PRO A 177 14.25 -0.50 2.73
C PRO A 177 13.23 -1.29 1.92
N THR A 178 12.64 -0.63 0.93
CA THR A 178 11.87 -1.27 -0.13
C THR A 178 12.84 -1.77 -1.20
N LYS A 179 13.82 -2.57 -0.82
CA LYS A 179 14.50 -3.47 -1.74
C LYS A 179 13.82 -4.82 -1.65
N ALA A 180 12.84 -5.01 -2.53
CA ALA A 180 12.46 -6.33 -2.97
C ALA A 180 13.44 -6.79 -4.04
#